data_fdd73d1ec21ba580c6c6ce1e259c3a7f
#
_entry.id   fdd73d1ec21ba580c6c6ce1e259c3a7f
#
_cell.length_a   1.000
_cell.length_b   1.000
_cell.length_c   1.000
_cell.angle_alpha   90.00
_cell.angle_beta   90.00
_cell.angle_gamma   90.00
#
_symmetry.space_group_name_H-M   'P 1'
#
loop_
_entity.id
_entity.type
_entity.pdbx_description
1 polymer ?
#
loop_
_entity_poly.entity_id
_entity_poly.type
_entity_poly.pdbx_seq_one_letter_code
_entity_poly.pdbx_strand_id
1 'polypeptide(L)'
;MSEQKKGLEGVIASETRISSIVGDQLTYAGYKIDDLAENALFEEVIFLLWNFRLPNQDELTDLQQQLTEHMSLNPRMYSHFEDYATDKIHPMAGLRTSLSYLAHFDEKSEDMSDEVNMKKAIRIQAKIASLVAAFSRVRQGKEVLKPKAEYSYAKNFLYMLFGEEPTDVQVEGFNKALVLHADHELNASTFTARVCVATLSDMYSGVTAAAGALKGPLHGGANEQVIKMITEIGSLDKVCLLYTSDAAD
;
A
#
# COMPACT_ATOMS: atom_id res chain seq x y z
N MET A 1 -14.00 3.12 42.96
CA MET A 1 -12.84 2.64 42.17
C MET A 1 -13.13 2.91 40.71
N SER A 2 -12.45 3.86 40.09
CA SER A 2 -12.61 4.11 38.66
C SER A 2 -12.05 2.88 37.89
N GLU A 3 -12.89 2.22 37.07
CA GLU A 3 -12.43 1.22 36.13
C GLU A 3 -11.30 1.83 35.30
N GLN A 4 -10.11 1.28 35.42
CA GLN A 4 -9.00 1.62 34.52
C GLN A 4 -9.40 1.16 33.12
N LYS A 5 -9.76 2.10 32.25
CA LYS A 5 -10.01 1.82 30.82
C LYS A 5 -8.75 1.24 30.21
N LYS A 6 -8.84 0.07 29.61
CA LYS A 6 -7.73 -0.55 28.90
C LYS A 6 -7.47 0.19 27.58
N GLY A 7 -6.40 0.98 27.54
CA GLY A 7 -5.97 1.70 26.33
C GLY A 7 -6.95 2.81 25.91
N LEU A 8 -7.18 2.94 24.60
CA LEU A 8 -8.03 3.96 23.97
C LEU A 8 -9.47 3.45 23.66
N GLU A 9 -9.91 2.38 24.25
CA GLU A 9 -11.25 1.83 24.01
C GLU A 9 -12.32 2.86 24.37
N GLY A 10 -13.21 3.15 23.41
CA GLY A 10 -14.29 4.13 23.56
C GLY A 10 -13.83 5.60 23.54
N VAL A 11 -12.58 5.88 23.21
CA VAL A 11 -12.06 7.24 23.03
C VAL A 11 -12.01 7.58 21.54
N ILE A 12 -12.66 8.68 21.14
CA ILE A 12 -12.52 9.23 19.78
C ILE A 12 -11.12 9.81 19.67
N ALA A 13 -10.22 9.10 18.97
CA ALA A 13 -8.84 9.51 18.78
C ALA A 13 -8.70 10.58 17.69
N SER A 14 -9.52 10.53 16.64
CA SER A 14 -9.53 11.47 15.52
C SER A 14 -10.78 11.29 14.65
N GLU A 15 -11.01 12.24 13.75
CA GLU A 15 -12.01 12.16 12.69
C GLU A 15 -11.32 12.04 11.33
N THR A 16 -11.98 11.39 10.37
CA THR A 16 -11.53 11.29 8.97
C THR A 16 -12.65 11.72 8.02
N ARG A 17 -12.28 12.29 6.88
CA ARG A 17 -13.17 12.56 5.73
C ARG A 17 -12.84 11.67 4.54
N ILE A 18 -11.83 10.81 4.67
CA ILE A 18 -11.31 9.99 3.57
C ILE A 18 -12.26 8.84 3.31
N SER A 19 -12.70 8.14 4.36
CA SER A 19 -13.61 7.02 4.24
C SER A 19 -14.65 7.02 5.36
N SER A 20 -15.75 6.32 5.13
CA SER A 20 -16.76 6.09 6.15
C SER A 20 -17.46 4.75 5.94
N ILE A 21 -17.90 4.15 7.05
CA ILE A 21 -18.75 2.96 7.05
C ILE A 21 -20.13 3.36 7.58
N VAL A 22 -21.15 3.22 6.72
CA VAL A 22 -22.56 3.48 7.09
C VAL A 22 -23.34 2.20 6.90
N GLY A 23 -23.75 1.59 8.01
CA GLY A 23 -24.31 0.24 7.99
C GLY A 23 -23.21 -0.78 7.61
N ASP A 24 -23.41 -1.46 6.50
CA ASP A 24 -22.47 -2.42 5.89
C ASP A 24 -21.72 -1.86 4.66
N GLN A 25 -21.92 -0.56 4.36
CA GLN A 25 -21.37 0.06 3.17
C GLN A 25 -20.16 0.93 3.47
N LEU A 26 -18.99 0.53 2.95
CA LEU A 26 -17.78 1.34 2.93
C LEU A 26 -17.83 2.35 1.77
N THR A 27 -17.43 3.59 2.04
CA THR A 27 -17.29 4.63 1.02
C THR A 27 -15.92 5.30 1.11
N TYR A 28 -15.38 5.73 -0.04
CA TYR A 28 -14.20 6.60 -0.13
C TYR A 28 -14.65 7.98 -0.59
N ALA A 29 -14.48 8.99 0.25
CA ALA A 29 -14.93 10.37 -0.01
C ALA A 29 -16.41 10.45 -0.51
N GLY A 30 -17.27 9.55 -0.01
CA GLY A 30 -18.68 9.46 -0.38
C GLY A 30 -19.00 8.56 -1.57
N TYR A 31 -18.02 8.04 -2.29
CA TYR A 31 -18.22 7.05 -3.37
C TYR A 31 -18.24 5.64 -2.77
N LYS A 32 -19.19 4.82 -3.22
CA LYS A 32 -19.29 3.43 -2.75
C LYS A 32 -18.10 2.60 -3.23
N ILE A 33 -17.57 1.76 -2.33
CA ILE A 33 -16.42 0.91 -2.66
C ILE A 33 -16.72 -0.07 -3.79
N ASP A 34 -17.95 -0.60 -3.87
CA ASP A 34 -18.35 -1.52 -4.92
C ASP A 34 -18.30 -0.86 -6.30
N ASP A 35 -18.83 0.38 -6.41
CA ASP A 35 -18.79 1.15 -7.66
C ASP A 35 -17.35 1.49 -8.08
N LEU A 36 -16.49 1.85 -7.13
CA LEU A 36 -15.08 2.13 -7.39
C LEU A 36 -14.31 0.87 -7.83
N ALA A 37 -14.55 -0.26 -7.17
CA ALA A 37 -13.88 -1.52 -7.50
C ALA A 37 -14.24 -2.03 -8.89
N GLU A 38 -15.46 -1.76 -9.37
CA GLU A 38 -15.90 -2.19 -10.69
C GLU A 38 -15.49 -1.23 -11.81
N ASN A 39 -15.45 0.08 -11.55
CA ASN A 39 -15.41 1.08 -12.60
C ASN A 39 -14.18 1.99 -12.55
N ALA A 40 -13.43 2.03 -11.46
CA ALA A 40 -12.31 2.96 -11.31
C ALA A 40 -10.94 2.28 -11.50
N LEU A 41 -10.01 3.04 -12.03
CA LEU A 41 -8.58 2.71 -11.95
C LEU A 41 -8.07 3.05 -10.55
N PHE A 42 -7.05 2.34 -10.11
CA PHE A 42 -6.43 2.63 -8.83
C PHE A 42 -5.85 4.05 -8.77
N GLU A 43 -5.35 4.58 -9.88
CA GLU A 43 -4.88 5.97 -10.00
C GLU A 43 -5.99 6.99 -9.78
N GLU A 44 -7.23 6.70 -10.20
CA GLU A 44 -8.40 7.54 -9.90
C GLU A 44 -8.72 7.51 -8.39
N VAL A 45 -8.57 6.36 -7.76
CA VAL A 45 -8.77 6.23 -6.30
C VAL A 45 -7.66 6.94 -5.52
N ILE A 46 -6.40 6.87 -5.96
CA ILE A 46 -5.31 7.67 -5.38
C ILE A 46 -5.69 9.16 -5.42
N PHE A 47 -6.11 9.65 -6.57
CA PHE A 47 -6.53 11.05 -6.72
C PHE A 47 -7.71 11.40 -5.81
N LEU A 48 -8.73 10.53 -5.78
CA LEU A 48 -9.92 10.68 -4.95
C LEU A 48 -9.58 10.84 -3.46
N LEU A 49 -8.72 9.96 -2.93
CA LEU A 49 -8.34 9.98 -1.51
C LEU A 49 -7.54 11.23 -1.12
N TRP A 50 -6.80 11.81 -2.06
CA TRP A 50 -6.02 13.03 -1.82
C TRP A 50 -6.82 14.31 -2.05
N ASN A 51 -7.81 14.31 -2.97
CA ASN A 51 -8.53 15.52 -3.42
C ASN A 51 -10.03 15.51 -3.05
N PHE A 52 -10.55 14.42 -2.48
CA PHE A 52 -11.97 14.23 -2.13
C PHE A 52 -12.95 14.33 -3.30
N ARG A 53 -12.47 14.10 -4.52
CA ARG A 53 -13.24 13.99 -5.77
C ARG A 53 -12.48 13.15 -6.79
N LEU A 54 -13.19 12.60 -7.75
CA LEU A 54 -12.56 11.92 -8.89
C LEU A 54 -11.84 12.94 -9.81
N PRO A 55 -10.76 12.53 -10.48
CA PRO A 55 -10.07 13.36 -11.46
C PRO A 55 -10.90 13.55 -12.72
N ASN A 56 -10.68 14.66 -13.43
CA ASN A 56 -11.01 14.72 -14.84
C ASN A 56 -9.93 14.00 -15.67
N GLN A 57 -10.14 13.90 -17.01
CA GLN A 57 -9.24 13.14 -17.87
C GLN A 57 -7.80 13.69 -17.91
N ASP A 58 -7.65 15.03 -17.88
CA ASP A 58 -6.33 15.68 -17.92
C ASP A 58 -5.58 15.42 -16.59
N GLU A 59 -6.27 15.56 -15.47
CA GLU A 59 -5.72 15.29 -14.12
C GLU A 59 -5.33 13.82 -13.95
N LEU A 60 -6.13 12.89 -14.48
CA LEU A 60 -5.81 11.48 -14.46
C LEU A 60 -4.55 11.18 -15.27
N THR A 61 -4.48 11.73 -16.49
CA THR A 61 -3.34 11.57 -17.38
C THR A 61 -2.06 12.12 -16.75
N ASP A 62 -2.12 13.32 -16.15
CA ASP A 62 -0.98 13.92 -15.46
C ASP A 62 -0.53 13.08 -14.27
N LEU A 63 -1.46 12.60 -13.43
CA LEU A 63 -1.12 11.73 -12.29
C LEU A 63 -0.49 10.41 -12.75
N GLN A 64 -1.04 9.76 -13.78
CA GLN A 64 -0.49 8.52 -14.34
C GLN A 64 0.94 8.71 -14.86
N GLN A 65 1.17 9.82 -15.57
CA GLN A 65 2.52 10.17 -16.03
C GLN A 65 3.48 10.37 -14.86
N GLN A 66 3.11 11.17 -13.86
CA GLN A 66 3.95 11.43 -12.68
C GLN A 66 4.25 10.15 -11.90
N LEU A 67 3.25 9.27 -11.68
CA LEU A 67 3.46 7.99 -11.02
C LEU A 67 4.47 7.12 -11.79
N THR A 68 4.31 7.00 -13.11
CA THR A 68 5.20 6.19 -13.94
C THR A 68 6.64 6.74 -13.98
N GLU A 69 6.80 8.05 -14.14
CA GLU A 69 8.12 8.70 -14.11
C GLU A 69 8.84 8.48 -12.78
N HIS A 70 8.10 8.52 -11.68
CA HIS A 70 8.67 8.35 -10.34
C HIS A 70 8.84 6.90 -9.89
N MET A 71 8.33 5.89 -10.63
CA MET A 71 8.55 4.48 -10.30
C MET A 71 10.02 4.07 -10.36
N SER A 72 10.83 4.67 -11.22
CA SER A 72 12.25 4.33 -11.34
C SER A 72 13.01 4.57 -10.04
N LEU A 73 13.74 3.54 -9.57
CA LEU A 73 14.57 3.63 -8.36
C LEU A 73 15.96 4.19 -8.67
N ASN A 74 16.56 4.86 -7.69
CA ASN A 74 17.95 5.27 -7.77
C ASN A 74 18.86 4.01 -7.82
N PRO A 75 19.89 3.97 -8.67
CA PRO A 75 20.81 2.82 -8.77
C PRO A 75 21.43 2.39 -7.45
N ARG A 76 21.67 3.32 -6.52
CA ARG A 76 22.20 2.99 -5.18
C ARG A 76 21.23 2.15 -4.34
N MET A 77 19.93 2.17 -4.64
CA MET A 77 18.97 1.33 -3.95
C MET A 77 19.11 -0.15 -4.34
N TYR A 78 19.55 -0.45 -5.56
CA TYR A 78 19.74 -1.83 -6.00
C TYR A 78 20.90 -2.49 -5.25
N SER A 79 22.04 -1.82 -5.10
CA SER A 79 23.14 -2.34 -4.30
C SER A 79 22.77 -2.54 -2.83
N HIS A 80 21.92 -1.65 -2.30
CA HIS A 80 21.45 -1.77 -0.94
C HIS A 80 20.54 -3.01 -0.76
N PHE A 81 19.76 -3.41 -1.77
CA PHE A 81 18.97 -4.65 -1.69
C PHE A 81 19.85 -5.90 -1.61
N GLU A 82 21.01 -5.93 -2.26
CA GLU A 82 21.93 -7.06 -2.22
C GLU A 82 22.39 -7.38 -0.81
N ASP A 83 22.49 -6.38 0.06
CA ASP A 83 22.92 -6.53 1.45
C ASP A 83 21.85 -7.21 2.34
N TYR A 84 20.55 -7.02 2.05
CA TYR A 84 19.50 -7.49 2.96
C TYR A 84 18.31 -8.22 2.31
N ALA A 85 18.25 -8.32 0.97
CA ALA A 85 17.21 -9.09 0.28
C ALA A 85 17.49 -10.60 0.34
N THR A 86 17.64 -11.14 1.54
CA THR A 86 17.91 -12.54 1.79
C THR A 86 16.66 -13.26 2.31
N ASP A 87 16.63 -14.59 2.24
CA ASP A 87 15.54 -15.41 2.77
C ASP A 87 15.33 -15.26 4.28
N LYS A 88 16.35 -14.78 4.99
CA LYS A 88 16.30 -14.58 6.44
C LYS A 88 15.60 -13.28 6.84
N ILE A 89 15.46 -12.33 5.92
CA ILE A 89 14.87 -11.02 6.20
C ILE A 89 13.40 -11.02 5.81
N HIS A 90 12.53 -10.66 6.75
CA HIS A 90 11.11 -10.51 6.48
C HIS A 90 10.89 -9.40 5.44
N PRO A 91 10.09 -9.63 4.35
CA PRO A 91 9.92 -8.65 3.27
C PRO A 91 9.48 -7.26 3.74
N MET A 92 8.58 -7.19 4.72
CA MET A 92 8.15 -5.92 5.31
C MET A 92 9.25 -5.19 6.08
N ALA A 93 10.26 -5.89 6.61
CA ALA A 93 11.43 -5.23 7.20
C ALA A 93 12.31 -4.59 6.12
N GLY A 94 12.48 -5.28 4.98
CA GLY A 94 13.15 -4.72 3.80
C GLY A 94 12.42 -3.49 3.26
N LEU A 95 11.10 -3.56 3.10
CA LEU A 95 10.29 -2.42 2.63
C LEU A 95 10.42 -1.22 3.57
N ARG A 96 10.28 -1.41 4.88
CA ARG A 96 10.44 -0.34 5.87
C ARG A 96 11.80 0.34 5.79
N THR A 97 12.88 -0.45 5.68
CA THR A 97 14.24 0.08 5.51
C THR A 97 14.37 0.89 4.22
N SER A 98 13.82 0.39 3.12
CA SER A 98 13.83 1.06 1.82
C SER A 98 13.05 2.37 1.83
N LEU A 99 11.91 2.43 2.50
CA LEU A 99 11.10 3.64 2.63
C LEU A 99 11.86 4.74 3.39
N SER A 100 12.51 4.40 4.49
CA SER A 100 13.36 5.34 5.22
C SER A 100 14.55 5.82 4.36
N TYR A 101 15.15 4.91 3.59
CA TYR A 101 16.28 5.24 2.73
C TYR A 101 15.91 6.15 1.55
N LEU A 102 14.64 6.17 1.11
CA LEU A 102 14.16 7.08 0.06
C LEU A 102 14.39 8.56 0.39
N ALA A 103 14.31 8.95 1.67
CA ALA A 103 14.52 10.31 2.11
C ALA A 103 15.88 10.86 1.68
N HIS A 104 16.92 10.01 1.60
CA HIS A 104 18.28 10.41 1.21
C HIS A 104 18.41 10.84 -0.26
N PHE A 105 17.40 10.55 -1.07
CA PHE A 105 17.35 10.92 -2.50
C PHE A 105 16.39 12.08 -2.77
N ASP A 106 15.87 12.70 -1.73
CA ASP A 106 14.95 13.85 -1.83
C ASP A 106 15.56 15.07 -1.14
N GLU A 107 16.09 16.01 -1.93
CA GLU A 107 16.66 17.26 -1.43
C GLU A 107 15.64 18.12 -0.65
N LYS A 108 14.35 17.88 -0.84
CA LYS A 108 13.25 18.55 -0.15
C LYS A 108 12.58 17.68 0.90
N SER A 109 13.27 16.64 1.41
CA SER A 109 12.72 15.72 2.43
C SER A 109 12.13 16.46 3.63
N GLU A 110 12.79 17.52 4.09
CA GLU A 110 12.38 18.31 5.25
C GLU A 110 11.38 19.44 4.95
N ASP A 111 11.08 19.73 3.68
CA ASP A 111 10.10 20.75 3.33
C ASP A 111 8.68 20.27 3.57
N MET A 112 7.96 20.90 4.50
CA MET A 112 6.63 20.50 4.96
C MET A 112 5.48 21.27 4.28
N SER A 113 5.77 22.06 3.22
CA SER A 113 4.73 22.74 2.48
C SER A 113 3.79 21.75 1.76
N ASP A 114 2.52 22.12 1.64
CA ASP A 114 1.49 21.27 1.02
C ASP A 114 1.86 20.85 -0.39
N GLU A 115 2.42 21.79 -1.20
CA GLU A 115 2.86 21.51 -2.57
C GLU A 115 3.97 20.45 -2.60
N VAL A 116 4.98 20.57 -1.74
CA VAL A 116 6.10 19.63 -1.68
C VAL A 116 5.64 18.29 -1.09
N ASN A 117 4.76 18.32 -0.10
CA ASN A 117 4.19 17.09 0.47
C ASN A 117 3.37 16.31 -0.56
N MET A 118 2.60 16.96 -1.43
CA MET A 118 1.91 16.29 -2.52
C MET A 118 2.91 15.61 -3.49
N LYS A 119 3.99 16.29 -3.85
CA LYS A 119 5.05 15.72 -4.70
C LYS A 119 5.76 14.54 -4.03
N LYS A 120 5.95 14.58 -2.69
CA LYS A 120 6.47 13.45 -1.92
C LYS A 120 5.49 12.28 -1.92
N ALA A 121 4.20 12.53 -1.73
CA ALA A 121 3.16 11.51 -1.75
C ALA A 121 3.16 10.76 -3.08
N ILE A 122 3.18 11.46 -4.21
CA ILE A 122 3.25 10.87 -5.56
C ILE A 122 4.52 10.02 -5.70
N ARG A 123 5.68 10.55 -5.29
CA ARG A 123 6.96 9.81 -5.36
C ARG A 123 6.98 8.56 -4.49
N ILE A 124 6.51 8.65 -3.27
CA ILE A 124 6.47 7.50 -2.35
C ILE A 124 5.51 6.46 -2.89
N GLN A 125 4.31 6.86 -3.31
CA GLN A 125 3.31 5.96 -3.89
C GLN A 125 3.87 5.21 -5.11
N ALA A 126 4.52 5.92 -6.03
CA ALA A 126 5.14 5.33 -7.21
C ALA A 126 6.25 4.33 -6.84
N LYS A 127 7.14 4.72 -5.92
CA LYS A 127 8.32 3.93 -5.57
C LYS A 127 7.99 2.67 -4.77
N ILE A 128 6.92 2.64 -3.99
CA ILE A 128 6.52 1.45 -3.22
C ILE A 128 6.35 0.25 -4.14
N ALA A 129 5.68 0.39 -5.29
CA ALA A 129 5.53 -0.69 -6.26
C ALA A 129 6.88 -1.24 -6.72
N SER A 130 7.79 -0.35 -7.09
CA SER A 130 9.13 -0.73 -7.55
C SER A 130 10.01 -1.31 -6.47
N LEU A 131 9.89 -0.81 -5.21
CA LEU A 131 10.62 -1.35 -4.06
C LEU A 131 10.21 -2.80 -3.76
N VAL A 132 8.90 -3.07 -3.76
CA VAL A 132 8.38 -4.43 -3.51
C VAL A 132 8.81 -5.38 -4.63
N ALA A 133 8.66 -4.98 -5.88
CA ALA A 133 9.05 -5.78 -7.04
C ALA A 133 10.57 -6.04 -7.06
N ALA A 134 11.38 -5.00 -6.88
CA ALA A 134 12.84 -5.11 -6.86
C ALA A 134 13.33 -6.02 -5.73
N PHE A 135 12.83 -5.82 -4.50
CA PHE A 135 13.18 -6.68 -3.36
C PHE A 135 12.86 -8.15 -3.63
N SER A 136 11.67 -8.43 -4.18
CA SER A 136 11.26 -9.79 -4.53
C SER A 136 12.17 -10.42 -5.57
N ARG A 137 12.55 -9.67 -6.61
CA ARG A 137 13.41 -10.18 -7.69
C ARG A 137 14.84 -10.41 -7.24
N VAL A 138 15.44 -9.48 -6.50
CA VAL A 138 16.79 -9.63 -5.93
C VAL A 138 16.86 -10.84 -5.02
N ARG A 139 15.85 -11.02 -4.15
CA ARG A 139 15.74 -12.20 -3.27
C ARG A 139 15.71 -13.52 -4.04
N GLN A 140 15.16 -13.52 -5.27
CA GLN A 140 15.12 -14.68 -6.15
C GLN A 140 16.34 -14.80 -7.07
N GLY A 141 17.33 -13.92 -6.94
CA GLY A 141 18.49 -13.85 -7.84
C GLY A 141 18.16 -13.42 -9.28
N LYS A 142 17.04 -12.70 -9.46
CA LYS A 142 16.56 -12.21 -10.76
C LYS A 142 16.93 -10.75 -10.97
N GLU A 143 17.13 -10.36 -12.23
CA GLU A 143 17.34 -8.98 -12.61
C GLU A 143 16.14 -8.09 -12.23
N VAL A 144 16.42 -6.90 -11.71
CA VAL A 144 15.40 -5.88 -11.43
C VAL A 144 14.96 -5.22 -12.72
N LEU A 145 13.65 -5.18 -12.94
CA LEU A 145 13.05 -4.59 -14.13
C LEU A 145 12.67 -3.13 -13.89
N LYS A 146 12.77 -2.33 -14.95
CA LYS A 146 12.30 -0.94 -14.96
C LYS A 146 10.82 -0.88 -15.37
N PRO A 147 10.07 0.12 -14.89
CA PRO A 147 8.70 0.35 -15.35
C PRO A 147 8.68 0.72 -16.84
N LYS A 148 7.56 0.44 -17.50
CA LYS A 148 7.26 0.83 -18.87
C LYS A 148 6.30 2.02 -18.87
N ALA A 149 6.59 3.03 -19.69
CA ALA A 149 5.84 4.29 -19.71
C ALA A 149 4.36 4.11 -20.13
N GLU A 150 4.09 3.12 -20.96
CA GLU A 150 2.77 2.82 -21.51
C GLU A 150 1.88 1.96 -20.59
N TYR A 151 2.40 1.51 -19.43
CA TYR A 151 1.65 0.63 -18.53
C TYR A 151 0.98 1.43 -17.40
N SER A 152 -0.25 1.01 -17.03
CA SER A 152 -0.90 1.47 -15.80
C SER A 152 -0.09 1.09 -14.55
N TYR A 153 -0.42 1.67 -13.41
CA TYR A 153 0.23 1.36 -12.13
C TYR A 153 0.18 -0.14 -11.81
N ALA A 154 -1.01 -0.73 -11.91
CA ALA A 154 -1.20 -2.16 -11.64
C ALA A 154 -0.41 -3.04 -12.63
N LYS A 155 -0.45 -2.71 -13.92
CA LYS A 155 0.27 -3.45 -14.96
C LYS A 155 1.79 -3.36 -14.76
N ASN A 156 2.31 -2.20 -14.45
CA ASN A 156 3.72 -2.00 -14.16
C ASN A 156 4.19 -2.81 -12.95
N PHE A 157 3.42 -2.82 -11.86
CA PHE A 157 3.77 -3.62 -10.69
C PHE A 157 3.87 -5.11 -11.02
N LEU A 158 2.85 -5.67 -11.67
CA LEU A 158 2.85 -7.09 -12.05
C LEU A 158 4.00 -7.43 -12.99
N TYR A 159 4.24 -6.60 -14.02
CA TYR A 159 5.35 -6.75 -14.93
C TYR A 159 6.70 -6.74 -14.20
N MET A 160 6.94 -5.75 -13.36
CA MET A 160 8.20 -5.64 -12.61
C MET A 160 8.38 -6.79 -11.61
N LEU A 161 7.31 -7.32 -11.03
CA LEU A 161 7.35 -8.40 -10.05
C LEU A 161 7.64 -9.76 -10.73
N PHE A 162 6.87 -10.11 -11.75
CA PHE A 162 6.94 -11.44 -12.39
C PHE A 162 7.94 -11.51 -13.54
N GLY A 163 8.17 -10.42 -14.26
CA GLY A 163 9.12 -10.34 -15.36
C GLY A 163 8.56 -10.74 -16.72
N GLU A 164 7.26 -10.89 -16.82
CA GLU A 164 6.53 -11.22 -18.05
C GLU A 164 5.34 -10.28 -18.21
N GLU A 165 4.80 -10.21 -19.44
CA GLU A 165 3.63 -9.39 -19.74
C GLU A 165 2.41 -9.96 -19.01
N PRO A 166 1.78 -9.21 -18.08
CA PRO A 166 0.59 -9.70 -17.41
C PRO A 166 -0.62 -9.68 -18.36
N THR A 167 -1.50 -10.66 -18.20
CA THR A 167 -2.78 -10.70 -18.93
C THR A 167 -3.73 -9.61 -18.43
N ASP A 168 -4.71 -9.22 -19.26
CA ASP A 168 -5.70 -8.20 -18.88
C ASP A 168 -6.48 -8.62 -17.63
N VAL A 169 -6.80 -9.91 -17.49
CA VAL A 169 -7.47 -10.45 -16.28
C VAL A 169 -6.63 -10.28 -15.02
N GLN A 170 -5.32 -10.49 -15.11
CA GLN A 170 -4.42 -10.27 -13.98
C GLN A 170 -4.32 -8.78 -13.61
N VAL A 171 -4.24 -7.91 -14.62
CA VAL A 171 -4.20 -6.46 -14.43
C VAL A 171 -5.49 -5.96 -13.77
N GLU A 172 -6.65 -6.37 -14.29
CA GLU A 172 -7.95 -6.00 -13.75
C GLU A 172 -8.13 -6.50 -12.32
N GLY A 173 -7.84 -7.78 -12.07
CA GLY A 173 -7.94 -8.36 -10.74
C GLY A 173 -7.03 -7.67 -9.72
N PHE A 174 -5.80 -7.34 -10.11
CA PHE A 174 -4.89 -6.62 -9.23
C PHE A 174 -5.29 -5.15 -9.02
N ASN A 175 -5.80 -4.47 -10.06
CA ASN A 175 -6.37 -3.13 -9.94
C ASN A 175 -7.51 -3.11 -8.90
N LYS A 176 -8.46 -4.03 -9.00
CA LYS A 176 -9.56 -4.18 -8.03
C LYS A 176 -9.03 -4.43 -6.61
N ALA A 177 -8.02 -5.28 -6.46
CA ALA A 177 -7.40 -5.53 -5.16
C ALA A 177 -6.77 -4.26 -4.57
N LEU A 178 -6.08 -3.45 -5.37
CA LEU A 178 -5.52 -2.17 -4.93
C LEU A 178 -6.62 -1.18 -4.52
N VAL A 179 -7.70 -1.07 -5.29
CA VAL A 179 -8.86 -0.21 -4.96
C VAL A 179 -9.48 -0.61 -3.62
N LEU A 180 -9.74 -1.92 -3.43
CA LEU A 180 -10.35 -2.46 -2.21
C LEU A 180 -9.47 -2.31 -0.96
N HIS A 181 -8.16 -2.17 -1.12
CA HIS A 181 -7.21 -2.02 -0.02
C HIS A 181 -6.66 -0.59 0.15
N ALA A 182 -7.18 0.38 -0.62
CA ALA A 182 -6.61 1.74 -0.65
C ALA A 182 -6.76 2.48 0.67
N ASP A 183 -7.87 2.29 1.40
CA ASP A 183 -8.09 2.88 2.72
C ASP A 183 -8.98 1.97 3.60
N HIS A 184 -8.79 2.05 4.90
CA HIS A 184 -9.62 1.41 5.92
C HIS A 184 -9.67 2.29 7.17
N GLU A 185 -10.15 3.51 7.03
CA GLU A 185 -10.30 4.50 8.12
C GLU A 185 -8.99 4.75 8.89
N LEU A 186 -9.09 4.86 10.22
CA LEU A 186 -7.94 5.05 11.12
C LEU A 186 -7.35 3.71 11.56
N ASN A 187 -6.95 2.87 10.59
CA ASN A 187 -6.22 1.64 10.88
C ASN A 187 -4.88 1.92 11.58
N ALA A 188 -4.25 0.87 12.12
CA ALA A 188 -3.02 1.01 12.90
C ALA A 188 -1.88 1.71 12.15
N SER A 189 -1.74 1.49 10.84
CA SER A 189 -0.72 2.15 10.01
C SER A 189 -1.01 3.64 9.84
N THR A 190 -2.25 3.99 9.48
CA THR A 190 -2.68 5.39 9.34
C THR A 190 -2.55 6.15 10.66
N PHE A 191 -2.97 5.54 11.77
CA PHE A 191 -2.83 6.15 13.09
C PHE A 191 -1.36 6.37 13.46
N THR A 192 -0.49 5.38 13.24
CA THR A 192 0.95 5.48 13.50
C THR A 192 1.61 6.57 12.66
N ALA A 193 1.28 6.64 11.36
CA ALA A 193 1.78 7.71 10.48
C ALA A 193 1.35 9.09 11.00
N ARG A 194 0.08 9.26 11.36
CA ARG A 194 -0.45 10.53 11.88
C ARG A 194 0.24 10.96 13.18
N VAL A 195 0.47 10.03 14.11
CA VAL A 195 1.21 10.31 15.35
C VAL A 195 2.64 10.76 15.02
N CYS A 196 3.32 10.10 14.08
CA CYS A 196 4.66 10.45 13.66
C CYS A 196 4.70 11.87 13.06
N VAL A 197 3.87 12.17 12.06
CA VAL A 197 3.90 13.48 11.38
C VAL A 197 3.33 14.61 12.25
N ALA A 198 2.50 14.32 13.26
CA ALA A 198 2.01 15.30 14.22
C ALA A 198 3.14 15.92 15.09
N THR A 199 4.30 15.27 15.14
CA THR A 199 5.52 15.84 15.76
C THR A 199 6.28 16.78 14.84
N LEU A 200 5.76 17.10 13.66
CA LEU A 200 6.42 17.82 12.57
C LEU A 200 7.58 17.04 11.95
N SER A 201 7.57 15.71 12.06
CA SER A 201 8.48 14.85 11.31
C SER A 201 8.06 14.76 9.84
N ASP A 202 9.02 14.45 8.98
CA ASP A 202 8.81 14.39 7.53
C ASP A 202 7.90 13.22 7.09
N MET A 203 7.43 13.27 5.84
CA MET A 203 6.51 12.26 5.29
C MET A 203 7.15 10.87 5.17
N TYR A 204 8.46 10.77 4.87
CA TYR A 204 9.16 9.49 4.78
C TYR A 204 9.21 8.80 6.15
N SER A 205 9.43 9.56 7.21
CA SER A 205 9.36 9.07 8.59
C SER A 205 7.96 8.55 8.93
N GLY A 206 6.90 9.29 8.56
CA GLY A 206 5.52 8.88 8.76
C GLY A 206 5.17 7.57 8.04
N VAL A 207 5.53 7.44 6.76
CA VAL A 207 5.28 6.23 5.96
C VAL A 207 6.14 5.06 6.44
N THR A 208 7.38 5.32 6.88
CA THR A 208 8.25 4.30 7.50
C THR A 208 7.64 3.74 8.78
N ALA A 209 7.10 4.61 9.63
CA ALA A 209 6.41 4.22 10.86
C ALA A 209 5.14 3.38 10.55
N ALA A 210 4.36 3.80 9.55
CA ALA A 210 3.19 3.05 9.06
C ALA A 210 3.57 1.64 8.57
N ALA A 211 4.65 1.51 7.78
CA ALA A 211 5.15 0.22 7.32
C ALA A 211 5.64 -0.66 8.49
N GLY A 212 6.17 -0.03 9.55
CA GLY A 212 6.50 -0.72 10.80
C GLY A 212 5.28 -1.31 11.49
N ALA A 213 4.20 -0.54 11.60
CA ALA A 213 2.93 -1.01 12.16
C ALA A 213 2.30 -2.11 11.29
N LEU A 214 2.35 -1.95 9.96
CA LEU A 214 1.80 -2.92 9.00
C LEU A 214 2.47 -4.29 9.10
N LYS A 215 3.75 -4.36 9.49
CA LYS A 215 4.44 -5.64 9.69
C LYS A 215 3.86 -6.48 10.82
N GLY A 216 3.11 -5.88 11.74
CA GLY A 216 2.58 -6.58 12.91
C GLY A 216 1.61 -7.72 12.54
N PRO A 217 1.67 -8.88 13.23
CA PRO A 217 0.80 -10.02 12.92
C PRO A 217 -0.69 -9.72 13.15
N LEU A 218 -1.01 -8.77 14.02
CA LEU A 218 -2.39 -8.32 14.29
C LEU A 218 -2.88 -7.24 13.31
N HIS A 219 -2.11 -6.93 12.26
CA HIS A 219 -2.46 -5.93 11.23
C HIS A 219 -2.21 -6.50 9.83
N GLY A 220 -1.12 -6.14 9.14
CA GLY A 220 -0.83 -6.64 7.80
C GLY A 220 -0.57 -8.15 7.74
N GLY A 221 -0.18 -8.78 8.83
CA GLY A 221 -0.06 -10.24 8.93
C GLY A 221 -1.38 -10.99 8.72
N ALA A 222 -2.54 -10.32 8.87
CA ALA A 222 -3.84 -10.94 8.59
C ALA A 222 -3.96 -11.36 7.11
N ASN A 223 -3.49 -10.56 6.17
CA ASN A 223 -3.52 -10.89 4.74
C ASN A 223 -2.65 -12.11 4.41
N GLU A 224 -1.51 -12.26 5.09
CA GLU A 224 -0.67 -13.45 4.95
C GLU A 224 -1.41 -14.71 5.43
N GLN A 225 -2.14 -14.64 6.54
CA GLN A 225 -2.94 -15.76 7.04
C GLN A 225 -4.08 -16.12 6.08
N VAL A 226 -4.73 -15.12 5.46
CA VAL A 226 -5.75 -15.36 4.43
C VAL A 226 -5.17 -16.13 3.23
N ILE A 227 -4.01 -15.75 2.74
CA ILE A 227 -3.36 -16.47 1.63
C ILE A 227 -2.97 -17.89 2.04
N LYS A 228 -2.46 -18.10 3.25
CA LYS A 228 -2.19 -19.45 3.79
C LYS A 228 -3.45 -20.29 3.84
N MET A 229 -4.53 -19.73 4.38
CA MET A 229 -5.84 -20.39 4.45
C MET A 229 -6.37 -20.78 3.06
N ILE A 230 -6.35 -19.86 2.09
CA ILE A 230 -6.77 -20.14 0.71
C ILE A 230 -5.92 -21.26 0.08
N THR A 231 -4.61 -21.21 0.32
CA THR A 231 -3.68 -22.23 -0.19
C THR A 231 -3.95 -23.60 0.44
N GLU A 232 -4.25 -23.64 1.73
CA GLU A 232 -4.59 -24.87 2.47
C GLU A 232 -5.92 -25.46 2.00
N ILE A 233 -6.94 -24.63 1.78
CA ILE A 233 -8.23 -25.06 1.21
C ILE A 233 -8.02 -25.71 -0.17
N GLY A 234 -7.25 -25.08 -1.04
CA GLY A 234 -6.83 -25.59 -2.35
C GLY A 234 -7.94 -25.75 -3.40
N SER A 235 -9.21 -25.95 -3.00
CA SER A 235 -10.36 -26.08 -3.93
C SER A 235 -11.67 -25.67 -3.26
N LEU A 236 -12.64 -25.19 -4.07
CA LEU A 236 -13.91 -24.66 -3.59
C LEU A 236 -14.74 -25.68 -2.78
N ASP A 237 -14.69 -26.95 -3.12
CA ASP A 237 -15.40 -28.04 -2.44
C ASP A 237 -14.88 -28.30 -1.01
N LYS A 238 -13.67 -27.83 -0.68
CA LYS A 238 -13.07 -27.98 0.63
C LYS A 238 -13.28 -26.80 1.58
N VAL A 239 -13.88 -25.71 1.11
CA VAL A 239 -14.10 -24.48 1.92
C VAL A 239 -14.88 -24.80 3.20
N CYS A 240 -15.94 -25.62 3.10
CA CYS A 240 -16.77 -25.98 4.25
C CYS A 240 -16.03 -26.88 5.29
N LEU A 241 -15.02 -27.65 4.87
CA LEU A 241 -14.28 -28.54 5.77
C LEU A 241 -13.37 -27.76 6.73
N LEU A 242 -12.75 -26.68 6.29
CA LEU A 242 -11.93 -25.84 7.16
C LEU A 242 -12.77 -25.12 8.20
N TYR A 243 -13.96 -24.64 7.81
CA TYR A 243 -14.88 -23.91 8.72
C TYR A 243 -15.44 -24.79 9.83
N THR A 244 -15.56 -26.10 9.61
CA THR A 244 -16.06 -27.04 10.60
C THR A 244 -14.97 -27.56 11.54
N SER A 245 -13.69 -27.51 11.18
CA SER A 245 -12.58 -27.91 12.04
C SER A 245 -12.25 -26.86 13.11
N ASP A 246 -12.30 -25.56 12.75
CA ASP A 246 -12.05 -24.47 13.69
C ASP A 246 -13.22 -24.20 14.68
N ALA A 247 -14.40 -24.74 14.40
CA ALA A 247 -15.55 -24.62 15.30
C ALA A 247 -15.62 -25.74 16.36
N ALA A 248 -14.65 -26.68 16.34
CA ALA A 248 -14.62 -27.84 17.23
C ALA A 248 -13.55 -27.75 18.36
N ASP A 249 -12.71 -26.71 18.36
CA ASP A 249 -11.75 -26.34 19.39
C ASP A 249 -12.25 -25.10 20.20
#